data_0abf905368db297a5a95d0f0ec77d10a
#
_entry.id   0abf905368db297a5a95d0f0ec77d10a
#
_cell.length_a   1.000
_cell.length_b   1.000
_cell.length_c   1.000
_cell.angle_alpha   90.00
_cell.angle_beta   90.00
_cell.angle_gamma   90.00
#
_symmetry.space_group_name_H-M   'P 1'
#
loop_
_entity.id
_entity.type
_entity.pdbx_description
1 polymer ?
#
loop_
_entity_poly.entity_id
_entity_poly.type
_entity_poly.pdbx_seq_one_letter_code
_entity_poly.pdbx_strand_id
1 'polypeptide(L)'
;MRKIVFGLLLAAAGLAQQMESFEAVWTAVADKHWSPEQLKQIGWNELKEPYRRRVAAAGNQSEVRQILREMVGKIGKSHYAISGLEMRVSPKVRQGGGNSPGFRVGLVEGKVVTTGLEPGVSDVRMGWEVVEVDGRAVAPAVVEIQKQVGEGLQSGLRLHQMLQVMVSGSPGEELAFAFEGLGGVKHKVVRKVAAGNGSTGFGFVQGVNVGREYRRVGARRDIGYFRLDLFLDVVRVLPQFQKAVEDCRACRGFIIDLRGNPGGLAVMANALAGWFVQKEDVKLGTMYQRGVELKFVVIPRLGGFAGPLAILVDEASASTSEIFAGGMQDLGRARILGERTAGAALPSVVESLPNGDLFQFAVANYVSESGRELEGMGVKPDQVVRHTLAALRAGRDRPLEAAISWVYASAVRSAGR
;
A
#
# COMPACT_ATOMS: atom_id res chain seq x y z
N MET A 1 47.12 23.79 2.96
CA MET A 1 46.05 24.76 3.29
C MET A 1 44.84 24.71 2.33
N ARG A 2 44.97 24.77 0.99
CA ARG A 2 43.83 24.74 0.05
C ARG A 2 42.89 23.54 0.22
N LYS A 3 43.39 22.31 0.46
CA LYS A 3 42.55 21.10 0.67
C LYS A 3 41.74 21.13 1.99
N ILE A 4 42.28 21.72 3.05
CA ILE A 4 41.62 21.84 4.35
C ILE A 4 40.50 22.88 4.29
N VAL A 5 40.72 24.02 3.62
CA VAL A 5 39.73 25.07 3.43
C VAL A 5 38.56 24.57 2.58
N PHE A 6 38.81 23.78 1.53
CA PHE A 6 37.79 23.20 0.68
C PHE A 6 36.96 22.15 1.42
N GLY A 7 37.56 21.32 2.26
CA GLY A 7 36.84 20.35 3.12
C GLY A 7 35.94 21.02 4.15
N LEU A 8 36.41 22.12 4.77
CA LEU A 8 35.60 22.89 5.72
C LEU A 8 34.39 23.60 5.06
N LEU A 9 34.55 24.09 3.83
CA LEU A 9 33.48 24.71 3.07
C LEU A 9 32.39 23.69 2.66
N LEU A 10 32.77 22.48 2.25
CA LEU A 10 31.83 21.40 1.93
C LEU A 10 31.10 20.90 3.16
N ALA A 11 31.76 20.77 4.30
CA ALA A 11 31.15 20.38 5.56
C ALA A 11 30.14 21.45 6.06
N ALA A 12 30.48 22.72 5.94
CA ALA A 12 29.59 23.83 6.30
C ALA A 12 28.36 23.90 5.38
N ALA A 13 28.52 23.70 4.08
CA ALA A 13 27.41 23.63 3.13
C ALA A 13 26.49 22.44 3.40
N GLY A 14 27.03 21.28 3.72
CA GLY A 14 26.26 20.10 4.10
C GLY A 14 25.43 20.33 5.37
N LEU A 15 26.02 20.94 6.40
CA LEU A 15 25.31 21.28 7.65
C LEU A 15 24.19 22.30 7.40
N ALA A 16 24.42 23.30 6.57
CA ALA A 16 23.39 24.29 6.21
C ALA A 16 22.18 23.62 5.58
N GLN A 17 22.36 22.72 4.61
CA GLN A 17 21.29 21.95 3.97
C GLN A 17 20.55 21.05 4.96
N GLN A 18 21.23 20.46 5.94
CA GLN A 18 20.56 19.67 6.99
C GLN A 18 19.69 20.54 7.88
N MET A 19 20.16 21.71 8.27
CA MET A 19 19.38 22.66 9.06
C MET A 19 18.18 23.21 8.28
N GLU A 20 18.36 23.55 7.01
CA GLU A 20 17.26 23.96 6.13
C GLU A 20 16.21 22.86 5.98
N SER A 21 16.64 21.60 5.88
CA SER A 21 15.73 20.44 5.83
C SER A 21 14.94 20.27 7.13
N PHE A 22 15.56 20.47 8.28
CA PHE A 22 14.89 20.48 9.57
C PHE A 22 13.79 21.58 9.62
N GLU A 23 14.14 22.83 9.26
CA GLU A 23 13.19 23.94 9.25
C GLU A 23 12.03 23.66 8.25
N ALA A 24 12.33 23.11 7.08
CA ALA A 24 11.33 22.75 6.09
C ALA A 24 10.34 21.70 6.63
N VAL A 25 10.82 20.64 7.28
CA VAL A 25 9.97 19.61 7.90
C VAL A 25 9.12 20.21 9.00
N TRP A 26 9.74 20.98 9.92
CA TRP A 26 9.02 21.59 11.05
C TRP A 26 7.92 22.53 10.57
N THR A 27 8.24 23.44 9.63
CA THR A 27 7.31 24.42 9.06
C THR A 27 6.19 23.74 8.28
N ALA A 28 6.51 22.76 7.44
CA ALA A 28 5.50 22.05 6.68
C ALA A 28 4.43 21.39 7.59
N VAL A 29 4.84 20.80 8.71
CA VAL A 29 3.90 20.25 9.69
C VAL A 29 3.14 21.38 10.40
N ALA A 30 3.84 22.40 10.91
CA ALA A 30 3.20 23.52 11.62
C ALA A 30 2.13 24.20 10.77
N ASP A 31 2.39 24.41 9.48
CA ASP A 31 1.51 25.19 8.61
C ASP A 31 0.44 24.34 7.91
N LYS A 32 0.76 23.06 7.55
CA LYS A 32 -0.07 22.25 6.65
C LYS A 32 -0.78 21.08 7.34
N HIS A 33 -0.41 20.72 8.58
CA HIS A 33 -1.16 19.71 9.33
C HIS A 33 -2.60 20.15 9.56
N TRP A 34 -3.58 19.29 9.29
CA TRP A 34 -5.00 19.69 9.26
C TRP A 34 -5.59 20.10 10.62
N SER A 35 -5.04 19.59 11.74
CA SER A 35 -5.51 19.90 13.09
C SER A 35 -4.45 20.65 13.91
N PRO A 36 -4.52 21.99 13.99
CA PRO A 36 -3.68 22.78 14.90
C PRO A 36 -3.82 22.36 16.36
N GLU A 37 -5.01 21.92 16.78
CA GLU A 37 -5.32 21.47 18.13
C GLU A 37 -4.52 20.22 18.48
N GLN A 38 -4.39 19.25 17.56
CA GLN A 38 -3.56 18.08 17.75
C GLN A 38 -2.08 18.46 17.89
N LEU A 39 -1.58 19.39 17.07
CA LEU A 39 -0.20 19.86 17.19
C LEU A 39 0.06 20.52 18.55
N LYS A 40 -0.89 21.29 19.05
CA LYS A 40 -0.81 21.88 20.38
C LYS A 40 -0.81 20.83 21.48
N GLN A 41 -1.66 19.81 21.38
CA GLN A 41 -1.73 18.71 22.37
C GLN A 41 -0.43 17.92 22.49
N ILE A 42 0.29 17.70 21.39
CA ILE A 42 1.57 17.00 21.38
C ILE A 42 2.76 17.91 21.69
N GLY A 43 2.54 19.21 21.90
CA GLY A 43 3.61 20.17 22.17
C GLY A 43 4.55 20.37 20.97
N TRP A 44 3.99 20.49 19.74
CA TRP A 44 4.81 20.57 18.51
C TRP A 44 5.82 21.72 18.56
N ASN A 45 5.41 22.88 19.07
CA ASN A 45 6.29 24.04 19.17
C ASN A 45 7.44 23.82 20.13
N GLU A 46 7.21 23.12 21.24
CA GLU A 46 8.20 22.80 22.27
C GLU A 46 9.23 21.79 21.77
N LEU A 47 8.89 20.98 20.76
CA LEU A 47 9.82 20.03 20.11
C LEU A 47 10.87 20.72 19.24
N LYS A 48 10.62 21.96 18.76
CA LYS A 48 11.48 22.63 17.79
C LYS A 48 12.94 22.70 18.26
N GLU A 49 13.19 23.34 19.36
CA GLU A 49 14.54 23.64 19.78
C GLU A 49 15.36 22.41 20.25
N PRO A 50 14.77 21.44 20.98
CA PRO A 50 15.46 20.17 21.27
C PRO A 50 15.89 19.40 20.03
N TYR A 51 15.03 19.27 19.03
CA TYR A 51 15.35 18.55 17.79
C TYR A 51 16.30 19.34 16.90
N ARG A 52 16.18 20.67 16.84
CA ARG A 52 17.11 21.55 16.11
C ARG A 52 18.56 21.39 16.60
N ARG A 53 18.75 21.34 17.95
CA ARG A 53 20.09 21.08 18.51
C ARG A 53 20.63 19.69 18.18
N ARG A 54 19.79 18.67 18.17
CA ARG A 54 20.19 17.32 17.76
C ARG A 54 20.62 17.27 16.29
N VAL A 55 19.88 17.92 15.39
CA VAL A 55 20.24 18.00 13.96
C VAL A 55 21.55 18.76 13.77
N ALA A 56 21.77 19.88 14.50
CA ALA A 56 23.02 20.64 14.44
C ALA A 56 24.25 19.84 14.92
N ALA A 57 24.04 18.86 15.80
CA ALA A 57 25.09 17.99 16.35
C ALA A 57 25.29 16.69 15.56
N ALA A 58 24.42 16.40 14.59
CA ALA A 58 24.48 15.16 13.82
C ALA A 58 25.72 15.09 12.91
N GLY A 59 26.36 13.93 12.87
CA GLY A 59 27.59 13.72 12.12
C GLY A 59 27.40 13.44 10.62
N ASN A 60 26.17 13.06 10.22
CA ASN A 60 25.87 12.69 8.83
C ASN A 60 24.37 12.76 8.52
N GLN A 61 24.01 12.72 7.22
CA GLN A 61 22.64 12.81 6.74
C GLN A 61 21.74 11.65 7.25
N SER A 62 22.27 10.45 7.42
CA SER A 62 21.49 9.31 7.91
C SER A 62 21.01 9.53 9.35
N GLU A 63 21.89 10.10 10.19
CA GLU A 63 21.56 10.47 11.56
C GLU A 63 20.53 11.60 11.62
N VAL A 64 20.68 12.65 10.78
CA VAL A 64 19.65 13.70 10.62
C VAL A 64 18.30 13.11 10.23
N ARG A 65 18.30 12.21 9.25
CA ARG A 65 17.08 11.52 8.79
C ARG A 65 16.40 10.74 9.94
N GLN A 66 17.17 10.08 10.77
CA GLN A 66 16.66 9.37 11.94
C GLN A 66 16.05 10.36 12.96
N ILE A 67 16.74 11.46 13.26
CA ILE A 67 16.22 12.51 14.16
C ILE A 67 14.91 13.09 13.65
N LEU A 68 14.82 13.40 12.35
CA LEU A 68 13.60 13.90 11.72
C LEU A 68 12.46 12.87 11.80
N ARG A 69 12.74 11.58 11.56
CA ARG A 69 11.76 10.50 11.71
C ARG A 69 11.21 10.42 13.14
N GLU A 70 12.08 10.52 14.13
CA GLU A 70 11.67 10.53 15.55
C GLU A 70 10.77 11.73 15.83
N MET A 71 11.12 12.92 15.34
CA MET A 71 10.34 14.14 15.52
C MET A 71 8.94 14.00 14.93
N VAL A 72 8.83 13.65 13.65
CA VAL A 72 7.52 13.51 13.00
C VAL A 72 6.73 12.32 13.56
N GLY A 73 7.41 11.30 14.08
CA GLY A 73 6.80 10.18 14.77
C GLY A 73 6.01 10.55 16.02
N LYS A 74 6.34 11.71 16.66
CA LYS A 74 5.57 12.24 17.81
C LYS A 74 4.12 12.61 17.45
N ILE A 75 3.82 12.81 16.17
CA ILE A 75 2.46 13.08 15.70
C ILE A 75 1.55 11.86 15.90
N GLY A 76 2.11 10.64 15.90
CA GLY A 76 1.36 9.41 16.15
C GLY A 76 0.31 9.07 15.09
N LYS A 77 0.47 9.56 13.87
CA LYS A 77 -0.44 9.36 12.73
C LYS A 77 0.28 8.72 11.55
N SER A 78 -0.48 8.14 10.62
CA SER A 78 0.05 7.63 9.37
C SER A 78 0.55 8.74 8.44
N HIS A 79 1.25 8.37 7.38
CA HIS A 79 1.70 9.28 6.32
C HIS A 79 2.68 10.37 6.79
N TYR A 80 3.48 10.12 7.83
CA TYR A 80 4.62 10.94 8.22
C TYR A 80 5.91 10.12 8.06
N ALA A 81 6.64 10.36 6.97
CA ALA A 81 7.84 9.59 6.65
C ALA A 81 8.92 10.47 6.01
N ILE A 82 10.16 10.26 6.44
CA ILE A 82 11.35 10.82 5.78
C ILE A 82 12.09 9.69 5.07
N SER A 83 12.32 9.83 3.77
CA SER A 83 12.98 8.84 2.92
C SER A 83 14.23 9.41 2.28
N GLY A 84 15.34 8.66 2.27
CA GLY A 84 16.57 9.10 1.65
C GLY A 84 16.57 9.02 0.13
N LEU A 85 17.49 9.75 -0.50
CA LEU A 85 17.73 9.71 -1.94
C LEU A 85 18.09 8.30 -2.43
N GLU A 86 18.73 7.50 -1.56
CA GLU A 86 19.08 6.10 -1.82
C GLU A 86 17.86 5.25 -2.17
N MET A 87 16.69 5.59 -1.61
CA MET A 87 15.41 4.96 -1.98
C MET A 87 14.94 5.34 -3.39
N ARG A 88 15.43 6.45 -3.96
CA ARG A 88 15.16 6.85 -5.36
C ARG A 88 16.03 6.09 -6.36
N VAL A 89 17.26 5.77 -5.97
CA VAL A 89 18.30 5.28 -6.88
C VAL A 89 18.60 3.79 -6.66
N SER A 90 18.38 3.28 -5.44
CA SER A 90 18.57 1.86 -5.18
C SER A 90 17.41 1.04 -5.75
N PRO A 91 17.69 0.17 -6.73
CA PRO A 91 16.69 -0.77 -7.22
C PRO A 91 16.20 -1.73 -6.14
N LYS A 92 16.88 -1.81 -5.00
CA LYS A 92 16.59 -2.74 -3.88
C LYS A 92 15.55 -2.24 -2.88
N VAL A 93 15.16 -0.96 -2.92
CA VAL A 93 14.17 -0.39 -2.00
C VAL A 93 13.09 0.31 -2.81
N ARG A 94 12.07 -0.43 -3.22
CA ARG A 94 10.90 0.12 -3.92
C ARG A 94 9.66 -0.06 -3.09
N GLN A 95 8.99 1.06 -2.80
CA GLN A 95 7.67 1.03 -2.21
C GLN A 95 6.66 0.50 -3.23
N GLY A 96 5.90 -0.52 -2.85
CA GLY A 96 4.72 -1.04 -3.51
C GLY A 96 4.80 -1.21 -5.03
N GLY A 97 4.80 -2.40 -5.55
CA GLY A 97 4.94 -2.69 -6.97
C GLY A 97 6.38 -2.89 -7.41
N GLY A 98 7.24 -3.38 -6.52
CA GLY A 98 8.61 -3.78 -6.81
C GLY A 98 8.67 -4.86 -7.87
N ASN A 99 9.85 -5.05 -8.44
CA ASN A 99 10.08 -6.11 -9.39
C ASN A 99 9.91 -7.46 -8.68
N SER A 100 8.81 -8.09 -8.96
CA SER A 100 8.40 -9.36 -8.39
C SER A 100 9.25 -10.49 -8.97
N PRO A 101 9.64 -11.49 -8.17
CA PRO A 101 10.20 -12.74 -8.70
C PRO A 101 9.10 -13.64 -9.32
N GLY A 102 7.89 -13.12 -9.51
CA GLY A 102 6.74 -13.82 -10.07
C GLY A 102 5.81 -14.42 -9.01
N PHE A 103 6.03 -14.12 -7.74
CA PHE A 103 5.16 -14.54 -6.65
C PHE A 103 5.08 -13.47 -5.55
N ARG A 104 4.02 -13.53 -4.76
CA ARG A 104 3.81 -12.68 -3.58
C ARG A 104 3.94 -13.54 -2.33
N VAL A 105 4.36 -12.90 -1.24
CA VAL A 105 4.49 -13.56 0.07
C VAL A 105 3.62 -12.87 1.11
N GLY A 106 3.30 -13.59 2.17
CA GLY A 106 2.63 -13.07 3.34
C GLY A 106 2.98 -13.90 4.57
N LEU A 107 2.77 -13.33 5.75
CA LEU A 107 2.91 -14.06 7.01
C LEU A 107 1.60 -14.79 7.31
N VAL A 108 1.61 -16.12 7.27
CA VAL A 108 0.44 -16.96 7.56
C VAL A 108 0.83 -17.99 8.62
N GLU A 109 0.12 -17.99 9.74
CA GLU A 109 0.39 -18.89 10.88
C GLU A 109 1.87 -18.86 11.33
N GLY A 110 2.47 -17.63 11.35
CA GLY A 110 3.86 -17.41 11.77
C GLY A 110 4.92 -17.75 10.71
N LYS A 111 4.55 -18.15 9.51
CA LYS A 111 5.44 -18.53 8.41
C LYS A 111 5.33 -17.56 7.23
N VAL A 112 6.46 -17.22 6.62
CA VAL A 112 6.45 -16.48 5.35
C VAL A 112 6.20 -17.45 4.23
N VAL A 113 5.04 -17.35 3.61
CA VAL A 113 4.60 -18.29 2.57
C VAL A 113 4.19 -17.56 1.29
N THR A 114 4.22 -18.28 0.20
CA THR A 114 3.69 -17.79 -1.08
C THR A 114 2.16 -17.69 -1.01
N THR A 115 1.63 -16.46 -1.20
CA THR A 115 0.20 -16.16 -1.13
C THR A 115 -0.41 -15.83 -2.49
N GLY A 116 0.41 -15.71 -3.53
CA GLY A 116 -0.04 -15.46 -4.90
C GLY A 116 1.06 -15.75 -5.90
N LEU A 117 0.68 -16.21 -7.08
CA LEU A 117 1.58 -16.48 -8.20
C LEU A 117 1.17 -15.62 -9.38
N GLU A 118 2.15 -15.11 -10.14
CA GLU A 118 1.92 -14.46 -11.43
C GLU A 118 1.65 -15.50 -12.52
N PRO A 119 0.95 -15.12 -13.59
CA PRO A 119 0.72 -16.01 -14.73
C PRO A 119 2.04 -16.56 -15.30
N GLY A 120 2.08 -17.86 -15.56
CA GLY A 120 3.26 -18.55 -16.12
C GLY A 120 4.28 -19.04 -15.09
N VAL A 121 4.12 -18.76 -13.80
CA VAL A 121 4.96 -19.31 -12.74
C VAL A 121 4.51 -20.75 -12.45
N SER A 122 5.37 -21.73 -12.72
CA SER A 122 5.10 -23.17 -12.55
C SER A 122 6.06 -23.88 -11.60
N ASP A 123 7.17 -23.26 -11.27
CA ASP A 123 8.27 -23.77 -10.44
C ASP A 123 8.14 -23.39 -8.95
N VAL A 124 7.12 -22.60 -8.61
CA VAL A 124 6.74 -22.24 -7.24
C VAL A 124 5.27 -22.61 -7.02
N ARG A 125 4.88 -22.97 -5.83
CA ARG A 125 3.49 -23.31 -5.49
C ARG A 125 2.98 -22.47 -4.34
N MET A 126 1.67 -22.23 -4.32
CA MET A 126 0.97 -21.58 -3.22
C MET A 126 1.22 -22.30 -1.90
N GLY A 127 1.41 -21.53 -0.82
CA GLY A 127 1.61 -22.05 0.53
C GLY A 127 2.99 -22.70 0.78
N TRP A 128 3.93 -22.62 -0.18
CA TRP A 128 5.31 -22.96 0.12
C TRP A 128 5.92 -21.89 1.03
N GLU A 129 6.59 -22.36 2.09
CA GLU A 129 7.33 -21.49 3.02
C GLU A 129 8.64 -21.04 2.39
N VAL A 130 8.91 -19.73 2.40
CA VAL A 130 10.20 -19.18 1.99
C VAL A 130 11.14 -19.29 3.17
N VAL A 131 12.11 -20.17 3.12
CA VAL A 131 13.06 -20.41 4.22
C VAL A 131 14.38 -19.67 4.06
N GLU A 132 14.81 -19.43 2.80
CA GLU A 132 16.02 -18.65 2.50
C GLU A 132 15.80 -17.77 1.26
N VAL A 133 16.46 -16.61 1.25
CA VAL A 133 16.61 -15.72 0.08
C VAL A 133 18.10 -15.39 -0.05
N ASP A 134 18.72 -15.73 -1.17
CA ASP A 134 20.16 -15.56 -1.43
C ASP A 134 21.05 -16.10 -0.29
N GLY A 135 20.70 -17.31 0.21
CA GLY A 135 21.42 -17.98 1.30
C GLY A 135 21.19 -17.37 2.69
N ARG A 136 20.33 -16.35 2.82
CA ARG A 136 19.98 -15.75 4.12
C ARG A 136 18.68 -16.36 4.63
N ALA A 137 18.71 -16.85 5.86
CA ALA A 137 17.54 -17.43 6.51
C ALA A 137 16.44 -16.36 6.73
N VAL A 138 15.20 -16.70 6.39
CA VAL A 138 14.03 -15.81 6.48
C VAL A 138 13.52 -15.67 7.91
N ALA A 139 13.45 -16.76 8.68
CA ALA A 139 12.85 -16.74 10.01
C ALA A 139 13.51 -15.74 10.99
N PRO A 140 14.86 -15.65 11.11
CA PRO A 140 15.50 -14.62 11.94
C PRO A 140 15.21 -13.19 11.45
N ALA A 141 15.19 -12.97 10.12
CA ALA A 141 14.88 -11.67 9.54
C ALA A 141 13.45 -11.23 9.88
N VAL A 142 12.48 -12.14 9.86
CA VAL A 142 11.08 -11.86 10.23
C VAL A 142 10.96 -11.45 11.69
N VAL A 143 11.65 -12.12 12.60
CA VAL A 143 11.66 -11.76 14.02
C VAL A 143 12.18 -10.33 14.23
N GLU A 144 13.25 -9.97 13.51
CA GLU A 144 13.83 -8.62 13.60
C GLU A 144 12.88 -7.58 12.96
N ILE A 145 12.25 -7.89 11.82
CA ILE A 145 11.24 -7.05 11.20
C ILE A 145 10.07 -6.80 12.15
N GLN A 146 9.54 -7.85 12.78
CA GLN A 146 8.44 -7.73 13.73
C GLN A 146 8.77 -6.83 14.92
N LYS A 147 10.01 -6.91 15.47
CA LYS A 147 10.48 -5.98 16.51
C LYS A 147 10.51 -4.52 16.03
N GLN A 148 11.02 -4.29 14.81
CA GLN A 148 11.12 -2.95 14.23
C GLN A 148 9.76 -2.34 13.91
N VAL A 149 8.83 -3.16 13.42
CA VAL A 149 7.48 -2.75 13.07
C VAL A 149 6.65 -2.41 14.32
N GLY A 150 6.88 -3.11 15.43
CA GLY A 150 6.14 -2.96 16.67
C GLY A 150 4.70 -3.45 16.56
N GLU A 151 3.89 -3.06 17.56
CA GLU A 151 2.48 -3.39 17.64
C GLU A 151 1.59 -2.25 17.10
N GLY A 152 0.36 -2.57 16.73
CA GLY A 152 -0.65 -1.61 16.27
C GLY A 152 -1.24 -1.95 14.91
N LEU A 153 -2.31 -1.26 14.54
CA LEU A 153 -3.08 -1.58 13.34
C LEU A 153 -2.23 -1.50 12.06
N GLN A 154 -1.31 -0.52 11.96
CA GLN A 154 -0.44 -0.36 10.79
C GLN A 154 0.75 -1.33 10.76
N SER A 155 0.92 -2.18 11.79
CA SER A 155 2.01 -3.15 11.85
C SER A 155 1.93 -4.16 10.71
N GLY A 156 0.74 -4.62 10.34
CA GLY A 156 0.51 -5.52 9.20
C GLY A 156 0.96 -4.91 7.88
N LEU A 157 0.62 -3.65 7.61
CA LEU A 157 1.09 -2.93 6.41
C LEU A 157 2.62 -2.86 6.34
N ARG A 158 3.26 -2.45 7.45
CA ARG A 158 4.74 -2.34 7.49
C ARG A 158 5.40 -3.70 7.33
N LEU A 159 4.90 -4.71 8.02
CA LEU A 159 5.39 -6.08 7.90
C LEU A 159 5.26 -6.57 6.46
N HIS A 160 4.08 -6.41 5.84
CA HIS A 160 3.86 -6.78 4.45
C HIS A 160 4.87 -6.09 3.52
N GLN A 161 5.05 -4.78 3.64
CA GLN A 161 6.01 -4.02 2.84
C GLN A 161 7.45 -4.55 2.98
N MET A 162 7.89 -4.82 4.21
CA MET A 162 9.24 -5.35 4.46
C MET A 162 9.42 -6.78 3.92
N LEU A 163 8.40 -7.62 4.00
CA LEU A 163 8.41 -8.95 3.42
C LEU A 163 8.49 -8.90 1.88
N GLN A 164 7.74 -7.98 1.23
CA GLN A 164 7.85 -7.80 -0.21
C GLN A 164 9.25 -7.31 -0.63
N VAL A 165 9.83 -6.37 0.13
CA VAL A 165 11.22 -5.90 -0.12
C VAL A 165 12.22 -7.05 -0.01
N MET A 166 12.05 -7.93 0.99
CA MET A 166 12.95 -9.07 1.22
C MET A 166 13.00 -10.04 0.01
N VAL A 167 11.89 -10.23 -0.69
CA VAL A 167 11.81 -11.13 -1.86
C VAL A 167 11.94 -10.41 -3.20
N SER A 168 12.10 -9.09 -3.22
CA SER A 168 12.20 -8.26 -4.42
C SER A 168 13.66 -8.03 -4.82
N GLY A 169 13.88 -7.74 -6.10
CA GLY A 169 15.21 -7.42 -6.63
C GLY A 169 15.18 -6.37 -7.72
N SER A 170 16.36 -6.09 -8.30
CA SER A 170 16.50 -5.22 -9.47
C SER A 170 16.00 -5.93 -10.74
N PRO A 171 15.49 -5.20 -11.74
CA PRO A 171 15.14 -5.80 -13.02
C PRO A 171 16.31 -6.59 -13.61
N GLY A 172 16.06 -7.85 -13.94
CA GLY A 172 17.09 -8.74 -14.49
C GLY A 172 18.00 -9.41 -13.45
N GLU A 173 17.89 -9.04 -12.17
CA GLU A 173 18.60 -9.71 -11.08
C GLU A 173 18.06 -11.13 -10.91
N GLU A 174 18.96 -12.07 -10.65
CA GLU A 174 18.62 -13.44 -10.30
C GLU A 174 18.68 -13.58 -8.78
N LEU A 175 17.56 -14.02 -8.19
CA LEU A 175 17.43 -14.29 -6.77
C LEU A 175 17.28 -15.79 -6.54
N ALA A 176 18.05 -16.34 -5.62
CA ALA A 176 17.98 -17.72 -5.22
C ALA A 176 17.06 -17.89 -4.00
N PHE A 177 16.03 -18.70 -4.14
CA PHE A 177 15.08 -19.01 -3.06
C PHE A 177 15.19 -20.46 -2.64
N ALA A 178 15.15 -20.71 -1.33
CA ALA A 178 14.85 -22.03 -0.79
C ALA A 178 13.44 -22.02 -0.21
N PHE A 179 12.62 -22.94 -0.65
CA PHE A 179 11.27 -23.17 -0.18
C PHE A 179 11.15 -24.49 0.58
N GLU A 180 10.23 -24.52 1.54
CA GLU A 180 9.78 -25.76 2.15
C GLU A 180 8.31 -26.01 1.78
N GLY A 181 8.07 -27.11 1.08
CA GLY A 181 6.75 -27.56 0.65
C GLY A 181 6.08 -28.49 1.65
N LEU A 182 5.08 -29.26 1.16
CA LEU A 182 4.41 -30.30 1.93
C LEU A 182 5.42 -31.39 2.37
N GLY A 183 5.28 -31.86 3.61
CA GLY A 183 6.13 -32.91 4.16
C GLY A 183 7.58 -32.50 4.42
N GLY A 184 7.89 -31.19 4.47
CA GLY A 184 9.24 -30.71 4.73
C GLY A 184 10.19 -30.79 3.53
N VAL A 185 9.65 -31.07 2.34
CA VAL A 185 10.46 -31.18 1.11
C VAL A 185 11.01 -29.80 0.73
N LYS A 186 12.34 -29.70 0.63
CA LYS A 186 13.03 -28.47 0.26
C LYS A 186 13.18 -28.36 -1.26
N HIS A 187 12.86 -27.17 -1.79
CA HIS A 187 12.99 -26.82 -3.21
C HIS A 187 13.92 -25.60 -3.33
N LYS A 188 14.90 -25.67 -4.21
CA LYS A 188 15.73 -24.51 -4.58
C LYS A 188 15.30 -24.03 -5.95
N VAL A 189 14.99 -22.71 -6.04
CA VAL A 189 14.52 -22.08 -7.27
C VAL A 189 15.28 -20.78 -7.46
N VAL A 190 15.82 -20.57 -8.65
CA VAL A 190 16.41 -19.28 -9.04
C VAL A 190 15.40 -18.55 -9.93
N ARG A 191 15.04 -17.36 -9.55
CA ARG A 191 14.08 -16.54 -10.28
C ARG A 191 14.72 -15.26 -10.77
N LYS A 192 14.60 -15.02 -12.07
CA LYS A 192 14.94 -13.73 -12.64
C LYS A 192 13.83 -12.73 -12.36
N VAL A 193 14.19 -11.63 -11.73
CA VAL A 193 13.25 -10.56 -11.44
C VAL A 193 12.81 -9.92 -12.76
N ALA A 194 11.52 -9.95 -13.03
CA ALA A 194 10.98 -9.39 -14.26
C ALA A 194 11.22 -7.88 -14.32
N ALA A 195 11.72 -7.39 -15.45
CA ALA A 195 11.59 -5.97 -15.77
C ALA A 195 10.09 -5.69 -15.96
N GLY A 196 9.53 -4.82 -15.16
CA GLY A 196 8.11 -4.54 -15.26
C GLY A 196 7.73 -3.97 -16.62
N ASN A 197 6.54 -4.29 -17.08
CA ASN A 197 5.97 -3.85 -18.36
C ASN A 197 5.66 -2.34 -18.36
N GLY A 198 6.70 -1.53 -18.34
CA GLY A 198 6.63 -0.08 -18.33
C GLY A 198 6.52 0.49 -16.91
N SER A 199 7.60 1.11 -16.48
CA SER A 199 7.59 1.88 -15.24
C SER A 199 6.72 3.13 -15.42
N THR A 200 5.89 3.40 -14.43
CA THR A 200 5.17 4.67 -14.29
C THR A 200 5.80 5.50 -13.19
N GLY A 201 5.48 6.78 -13.18
CA GLY A 201 5.88 7.67 -12.11
C GLY A 201 4.80 8.71 -11.85
N PHE A 202 4.78 9.20 -10.64
CA PHE A 202 3.97 10.36 -10.26
C PHE A 202 4.79 11.23 -9.31
N GLY A 203 5.05 12.46 -9.71
CA GLY A 203 5.91 13.37 -8.97
C GLY A 203 7.30 12.77 -8.74
N PHE A 204 7.69 12.61 -7.49
CA PHE A 204 8.99 12.06 -7.10
C PHE A 204 9.07 10.54 -7.11
N VAL A 205 7.94 9.85 -7.21
CA VAL A 205 7.89 8.38 -7.29
C VAL A 205 8.04 7.97 -8.74
N GLN A 206 9.19 7.37 -9.10
CA GLN A 206 9.52 6.95 -10.46
C GLN A 206 9.85 5.46 -10.51
N GLY A 207 9.65 4.86 -11.68
CA GLY A 207 10.05 3.48 -11.92
C GLY A 207 9.20 2.44 -11.20
N VAL A 208 7.94 2.76 -10.87
CA VAL A 208 7.03 1.84 -10.19
C VAL A 208 6.28 0.98 -11.19
N ASN A 209 6.30 -0.33 -10.96
CA ASN A 209 5.42 -1.26 -11.64
C ASN A 209 4.10 -1.37 -10.89
N VAL A 210 3.01 -1.19 -11.62
CA VAL A 210 1.66 -1.41 -11.10
C VAL A 210 1.21 -2.79 -11.57
N GLY A 211 1.22 -3.76 -10.65
CA GLY A 211 0.65 -5.07 -10.87
C GLY A 211 -0.86 -4.97 -11.03
N ARG A 212 -1.37 -5.60 -12.08
CA ARG A 212 -2.80 -5.69 -12.36
C ARG A 212 -3.12 -6.94 -13.15
N GLU A 213 -4.22 -7.56 -12.81
CA GLU A 213 -4.68 -8.79 -13.43
C GLU A 213 -6.18 -8.73 -13.64
N TYR A 214 -6.64 -9.03 -14.85
CA TYR A 214 -8.04 -9.29 -15.11
C TYR A 214 -8.21 -10.74 -15.57
N ARG A 215 -9.17 -11.44 -14.96
CA ARG A 215 -9.60 -12.77 -15.38
C ARG A 215 -11.03 -13.04 -14.97
N ARG A 216 -11.63 -14.06 -15.53
CA ARG A 216 -12.91 -14.58 -15.07
C ARG A 216 -12.70 -15.72 -14.09
N VAL A 217 -13.46 -15.71 -13.00
CA VAL A 217 -13.40 -16.70 -11.91
C VAL A 217 -14.76 -17.35 -11.67
N GLY A 218 -14.82 -18.31 -10.73
CA GLY A 218 -16.00 -19.10 -10.45
C GLY A 218 -16.08 -20.36 -11.32
N ALA A 219 -16.92 -21.32 -10.93
CA ALA A 219 -17.03 -22.61 -11.61
C ALA A 219 -17.45 -22.48 -13.09
N ARG A 220 -18.23 -21.45 -13.42
CA ARG A 220 -18.70 -21.16 -14.79
C ARG A 220 -17.90 -20.07 -15.48
N ARG A 221 -16.86 -19.53 -14.85
CA ARG A 221 -16.08 -18.36 -15.32
C ARG A 221 -16.99 -17.17 -15.68
N ASP A 222 -18.01 -16.95 -14.87
CA ASP A 222 -19.07 -15.95 -15.03
C ASP A 222 -19.02 -14.84 -13.97
N ILE A 223 -17.87 -14.68 -13.29
CA ILE A 223 -17.58 -13.60 -12.34
C ILE A 223 -16.32 -12.89 -12.81
N GLY A 224 -16.37 -11.56 -12.95
CA GLY A 224 -15.19 -10.74 -13.20
C GLY A 224 -14.30 -10.68 -11.96
N TYR A 225 -13.00 -10.77 -12.15
CA TYR A 225 -12.01 -10.56 -11.10
C TYR A 225 -10.95 -9.60 -11.62
N PHE A 226 -10.77 -8.50 -10.89
CA PHE A 226 -9.72 -7.52 -11.18
C PHE A 226 -8.88 -7.29 -9.93
N ARG A 227 -7.59 -7.58 -10.03
CA ARG A 227 -6.60 -7.27 -9.01
C ARG A 227 -5.88 -5.98 -9.37
N LEU A 228 -5.67 -5.12 -8.39
CA LEU A 228 -4.89 -3.90 -8.50
C LEU A 228 -3.94 -3.81 -7.30
N ASP A 229 -2.63 -3.76 -7.57
CA ASP A 229 -1.62 -3.73 -6.52
C ASP A 229 -1.28 -2.30 -6.05
N LEU A 230 -1.65 -1.27 -6.82
CA LEU A 230 -1.42 0.13 -6.47
C LEU A 230 -2.34 1.05 -7.27
N PHE A 231 -2.93 2.06 -6.65
CA PHE A 231 -3.70 3.11 -7.31
C PHE A 231 -2.78 4.13 -7.98
N LEU A 232 -2.11 3.71 -9.04
CA LEU A 232 -1.19 4.53 -9.82
C LEU A 232 -1.34 4.14 -11.31
N ASP A 233 -0.56 4.76 -12.21
CA ASP A 233 -0.60 4.46 -13.64
C ASP A 233 -1.99 4.63 -14.28
N VAL A 234 -2.58 5.80 -14.06
CA VAL A 234 -3.92 6.17 -14.53
C VAL A 234 -4.13 5.82 -16.01
N VAL A 235 -3.09 6.10 -16.82
CA VAL A 235 -3.15 5.92 -18.30
C VAL A 235 -3.31 4.45 -18.71
N ARG A 236 -2.75 3.52 -17.95
CA ARG A 236 -2.85 2.09 -18.28
C ARG A 236 -3.91 1.36 -17.47
N VAL A 237 -4.10 1.74 -16.19
CA VAL A 237 -5.05 1.07 -15.30
C VAL A 237 -6.49 1.37 -15.69
N LEU A 238 -6.86 2.64 -15.90
CA LEU A 238 -8.26 2.99 -16.15
C LEU A 238 -8.83 2.37 -17.43
N PRO A 239 -8.12 2.37 -18.59
CA PRO A 239 -8.63 1.70 -19.79
C PRO A 239 -8.75 0.17 -19.62
N GLN A 240 -7.80 -0.46 -18.92
CA GLN A 240 -7.88 -1.91 -18.67
C GLN A 240 -9.01 -2.27 -17.72
N PHE A 241 -9.24 -1.43 -16.69
CA PHE A 241 -10.35 -1.59 -15.77
C PHE A 241 -11.69 -1.42 -16.49
N GLN A 242 -11.82 -0.37 -17.32
CA GLN A 242 -12.98 -0.16 -18.18
C GLN A 242 -13.27 -1.40 -19.02
N LYS A 243 -12.25 -1.88 -19.76
CA LYS A 243 -12.39 -3.08 -20.56
C LYS A 243 -12.82 -4.30 -19.74
N ALA A 244 -12.26 -4.48 -18.55
CA ALA A 244 -12.63 -5.57 -17.66
C ALA A 244 -14.11 -5.52 -17.26
N VAL A 245 -14.64 -4.32 -16.95
CA VAL A 245 -16.06 -4.12 -16.64
C VAL A 245 -16.92 -4.37 -17.88
N GLU A 246 -16.53 -3.86 -19.04
CA GLU A 246 -17.24 -4.05 -20.31
C GLU A 246 -17.31 -5.53 -20.72
N ASP A 247 -16.20 -6.25 -20.63
CA ASP A 247 -16.12 -7.68 -20.92
C ASP A 247 -16.99 -8.52 -19.95
N CYS A 248 -17.32 -7.93 -18.79
CA CYS A 248 -18.07 -8.60 -17.73
C CYS A 248 -19.50 -8.08 -17.55
N ARG A 249 -20.07 -7.34 -18.52
CA ARG A 249 -21.45 -6.80 -18.42
C ARG A 249 -22.51 -7.86 -18.15
N ALA A 250 -22.33 -9.06 -18.71
CA ALA A 250 -23.21 -10.21 -18.49
C ALA A 250 -22.76 -11.13 -17.34
N CYS A 251 -21.71 -10.76 -16.62
CA CYS A 251 -21.27 -11.55 -15.47
C CYS A 251 -22.27 -11.51 -14.32
N ARG A 252 -22.29 -12.58 -13.52
CA ARG A 252 -23.11 -12.67 -12.31
C ARG A 252 -22.66 -11.77 -11.19
N GLY A 253 -21.42 -11.33 -11.20
CA GLY A 253 -20.84 -10.41 -10.25
C GLY A 253 -19.43 -9.99 -10.62
N PHE A 254 -18.87 -9.09 -9.82
CA PHE A 254 -17.51 -8.59 -9.99
C PHE A 254 -16.77 -8.62 -8.65
N ILE A 255 -15.49 -8.96 -8.69
CA ILE A 255 -14.61 -8.99 -7.52
C ILE A 255 -13.42 -8.08 -7.80
N ILE A 256 -13.18 -7.12 -6.92
CA ILE A 256 -11.98 -6.27 -6.92
C ILE A 256 -11.07 -6.75 -5.80
N ASP A 257 -9.82 -7.08 -6.12
CA ASP A 257 -8.83 -7.53 -5.15
C ASP A 257 -7.81 -6.42 -4.86
N LEU A 258 -7.90 -5.87 -3.66
CA LEU A 258 -7.02 -4.83 -3.13
C LEU A 258 -6.09 -5.37 -2.02
N ARG A 259 -5.98 -6.66 -1.85
CA ARG A 259 -5.06 -7.25 -0.86
C ARG A 259 -3.61 -6.89 -1.19
N GLY A 260 -2.88 -6.37 -0.21
CA GLY A 260 -1.51 -5.88 -0.38
C GLY A 260 -1.40 -4.52 -1.07
N ASN A 261 -2.51 -3.85 -1.40
CA ASN A 261 -2.50 -2.55 -2.09
C ASN A 261 -2.38 -1.40 -1.09
N PRO A 262 -1.23 -0.69 -1.00
CA PRO A 262 -1.00 0.39 -0.04
C PRO A 262 -1.66 1.72 -0.44
N GLY A 263 -2.48 1.75 -1.49
CA GLY A 263 -3.17 2.97 -1.94
C GLY A 263 -2.56 3.63 -3.17
N GLY A 264 -2.40 4.93 -3.16
CA GLY A 264 -1.89 5.75 -4.26
C GLY A 264 -2.73 6.99 -4.54
N LEU A 265 -3.04 7.27 -5.80
CA LEU A 265 -3.80 8.46 -6.21
C LEU A 265 -5.28 8.34 -5.84
N ALA A 266 -5.73 9.17 -4.93
CA ALA A 266 -7.09 9.15 -4.41
C ALA A 266 -8.17 9.37 -5.48
N VAL A 267 -7.90 10.16 -6.52
CA VAL A 267 -8.81 10.38 -7.65
C VAL A 267 -9.15 9.09 -8.42
N MET A 268 -8.28 8.08 -8.36
CA MET A 268 -8.56 6.78 -8.98
C MET A 268 -9.67 6.02 -8.25
N ALA A 269 -9.83 6.21 -6.93
CA ALA A 269 -10.96 5.61 -6.19
C ALA A 269 -12.30 6.06 -6.78
N ASN A 270 -12.46 7.37 -7.02
CA ASN A 270 -13.68 7.92 -7.62
C ASN A 270 -13.88 7.40 -9.06
N ALA A 271 -12.80 7.35 -9.84
CA ALA A 271 -12.85 6.89 -11.23
C ALA A 271 -13.27 5.41 -11.34
N LEU A 272 -12.76 4.54 -10.46
CA LEU A 272 -13.14 3.13 -10.41
C LEU A 272 -14.56 2.95 -9.86
N ALA A 273 -14.94 3.70 -8.81
CA ALA A 273 -16.27 3.64 -8.22
C ALA A 273 -17.38 3.98 -9.23
N GLY A 274 -17.11 4.93 -10.13
CA GLY A 274 -18.06 5.33 -11.17
C GLY A 274 -18.55 4.19 -12.09
N TRP A 275 -17.81 3.10 -12.20
CA TRP A 275 -18.23 1.91 -12.96
C TRP A 275 -19.26 1.05 -12.22
N PHE A 276 -19.46 1.26 -10.92
CA PHE A 276 -20.37 0.46 -10.09
C PHE A 276 -21.48 1.27 -9.46
N VAL A 277 -21.33 2.58 -9.38
CA VAL A 277 -22.36 3.49 -8.87
C VAL A 277 -23.22 3.95 -10.02
N GLN A 278 -24.55 3.93 -9.82
CA GLN A 278 -25.53 4.32 -10.85
C GLN A 278 -26.29 5.59 -10.46
N LYS A 279 -26.23 5.94 -9.19
CA LYS A 279 -26.89 7.11 -8.63
C LYS A 279 -25.96 8.30 -8.68
N GLU A 280 -26.47 9.44 -9.16
CA GLU A 280 -25.76 10.72 -9.10
C GLU A 280 -25.70 11.26 -7.66
N ASP A 281 -24.88 12.25 -7.43
CA ASP A 281 -24.70 12.98 -6.16
C ASP A 281 -24.27 12.10 -4.98
N VAL A 282 -23.57 10.99 -5.24
CA VAL A 282 -22.96 10.18 -4.18
C VAL A 282 -21.47 10.45 -4.08
N LYS A 283 -20.92 10.26 -2.89
CA LYS A 283 -19.50 10.41 -2.63
C LYS A 283 -18.97 9.25 -1.80
N LEU A 284 -17.68 8.96 -1.92
CA LEU A 284 -17.02 7.96 -1.07
C LEU A 284 -16.76 8.49 0.34
N GLY A 285 -16.65 9.82 0.48
CA GLY A 285 -16.38 10.50 1.73
C GLY A 285 -15.93 11.94 1.49
N THR A 286 -15.37 12.56 2.52
CA THR A 286 -14.93 13.96 2.51
C THR A 286 -13.54 14.08 3.13
N MET A 287 -12.67 14.82 2.48
CA MET A 287 -11.36 15.23 2.98
C MET A 287 -11.47 16.62 3.62
N TYR A 288 -10.95 16.75 4.82
CA TYR A 288 -10.95 17.99 5.59
C TYR A 288 -9.52 18.52 5.73
N GLN A 289 -9.26 19.65 5.12
CA GLN A 289 -8.03 20.45 5.30
C GLN A 289 -8.33 21.69 6.14
N ARG A 290 -7.32 22.48 6.47
CA ARG A 290 -7.54 23.78 7.12
C ARG A 290 -8.40 24.69 6.23
N GLY A 291 -9.66 24.92 6.66
CA GLY A 291 -10.59 25.82 5.97
C GLY A 291 -11.12 25.32 4.62
N VAL A 292 -10.83 24.08 4.23
CA VAL A 292 -11.27 23.51 2.95
C VAL A 292 -11.84 22.10 3.15
N GLU A 293 -13.00 21.85 2.56
CA GLU A 293 -13.60 20.52 2.42
C GLU A 293 -13.56 20.08 0.96
N LEU A 294 -13.11 18.87 0.71
CA LEU A 294 -13.06 18.30 -0.62
C LEU A 294 -13.80 16.96 -0.64
N LYS A 295 -14.93 16.94 -1.33
CA LYS A 295 -15.80 15.77 -1.44
C LYS A 295 -15.29 14.82 -2.52
N PHE A 296 -15.20 13.54 -2.20
CA PHE A 296 -14.85 12.49 -3.15
C PHE A 296 -16.10 12.05 -3.93
N VAL A 297 -16.62 12.95 -4.77
CA VAL A 297 -17.82 12.73 -5.59
C VAL A 297 -17.56 11.66 -6.63
N VAL A 298 -18.50 10.75 -6.78
CA VAL A 298 -18.47 9.67 -7.77
C VAL A 298 -19.31 10.05 -8.97
N ILE A 299 -18.73 10.06 -10.15
CA ILE A 299 -19.42 10.30 -11.41
C ILE A 299 -19.75 8.95 -12.04
N PRO A 300 -21.05 8.57 -12.15
CA PRO A 300 -21.47 7.33 -12.79
C PRO A 300 -20.96 7.22 -14.24
N ARG A 301 -20.54 6.03 -14.63
CA ARG A 301 -20.08 5.74 -15.98
C ARG A 301 -21.18 5.05 -16.78
N LEU A 302 -21.36 5.47 -18.03
CA LEU A 302 -22.28 4.81 -18.97
C LEU A 302 -21.85 3.34 -19.16
N GLY A 303 -22.82 2.42 -19.04
CA GLY A 303 -22.55 1.00 -19.13
C GLY A 303 -21.83 0.41 -17.91
N GLY A 304 -21.92 1.07 -16.76
CA GLY A 304 -21.43 0.57 -15.49
C GLY A 304 -22.09 -0.75 -15.07
N PHE A 305 -21.45 -1.47 -14.17
CA PHE A 305 -21.86 -2.79 -13.70
C PHE A 305 -22.79 -2.68 -12.47
N ALA A 306 -24.03 -3.13 -12.60
CA ALA A 306 -25.04 -3.06 -11.53
C ALA A 306 -25.11 -4.32 -10.65
N GLY A 307 -24.52 -5.43 -11.07
CA GLY A 307 -24.57 -6.71 -10.37
C GLY A 307 -23.81 -6.71 -9.03
N PRO A 308 -23.84 -7.84 -8.30
CA PRO A 308 -23.09 -7.99 -7.04
C PRO A 308 -21.62 -7.64 -7.18
N LEU A 309 -21.10 -6.83 -6.26
CA LEU A 309 -19.70 -6.40 -6.18
C LEU A 309 -19.11 -6.83 -4.83
N ALA A 310 -18.01 -7.58 -4.87
CA ALA A 310 -17.20 -7.89 -3.70
C ALA A 310 -15.84 -7.18 -3.80
N ILE A 311 -15.30 -6.75 -2.66
CA ILE A 311 -13.94 -6.19 -2.58
C ILE A 311 -13.16 -7.01 -1.56
N LEU A 312 -12.01 -7.54 -1.98
CA LEU A 312 -11.08 -8.25 -1.10
C LEU A 312 -10.06 -7.27 -0.54
N VAL A 313 -9.89 -7.30 0.77
CA VAL A 313 -8.94 -6.45 1.50
C VAL A 313 -8.16 -7.28 2.53
N ASP A 314 -7.01 -6.77 2.93
CA ASP A 314 -6.20 -7.32 4.01
C ASP A 314 -5.55 -6.21 4.85
N GLU A 315 -4.73 -6.58 5.83
CA GLU A 315 -4.02 -5.67 6.72
C GLU A 315 -3.01 -4.74 6.02
N ALA A 316 -2.67 -5.03 4.77
CA ALA A 316 -1.80 -4.21 3.93
C ALA A 316 -2.58 -3.33 2.93
N SER A 317 -3.90 -3.47 2.85
CA SER A 317 -4.76 -2.53 2.12
C SER A 317 -4.82 -1.20 2.88
N ALA A 318 -4.35 -0.11 2.26
CA ALA A 318 -4.17 1.17 2.93
C ALA A 318 -4.59 2.37 2.07
N SER A 319 -4.79 3.53 2.69
CA SER A 319 -4.96 4.84 2.04
C SER A 319 -6.09 4.81 0.99
N THR A 320 -5.82 5.04 -0.29
CA THR A 320 -6.81 5.04 -1.37
C THR A 320 -7.60 3.73 -1.44
N SER A 321 -6.99 2.59 -1.08
CA SER A 321 -7.71 1.30 -0.96
C SER A 321 -8.78 1.35 0.12
N GLU A 322 -8.51 2.02 1.24
CA GLU A 322 -9.46 2.19 2.35
C GLU A 322 -10.57 3.18 1.99
N ILE A 323 -10.21 4.30 1.32
CA ILE A 323 -11.17 5.27 0.79
C ILE A 323 -12.15 4.59 -0.16
N PHE A 324 -11.63 3.79 -1.10
CA PHE A 324 -12.45 3.05 -2.06
C PHE A 324 -13.31 1.98 -1.38
N ALA A 325 -12.71 1.07 -0.62
CA ALA A 325 -13.43 -0.02 0.02
C ALA A 325 -14.44 0.48 1.07
N GLY A 326 -14.04 1.43 1.92
CA GLY A 326 -14.90 2.03 2.94
C GLY A 326 -16.05 2.82 2.36
N GLY A 327 -15.79 3.65 1.33
CA GLY A 327 -16.83 4.40 0.64
C GLY A 327 -17.83 3.49 -0.08
N MET A 328 -17.36 2.46 -0.78
CA MET A 328 -18.24 1.48 -1.45
C MET A 328 -19.05 0.63 -0.46
N GLN A 329 -18.50 0.37 0.74
CA GLN A 329 -19.22 -0.28 1.84
C GLN A 329 -20.31 0.62 2.38
N ASP A 330 -20.02 1.90 2.65
CA ASP A 330 -20.98 2.87 3.20
C ASP A 330 -22.14 3.13 2.24
N LEU A 331 -21.88 3.14 0.94
CA LEU A 331 -22.92 3.21 -0.10
C LEU A 331 -23.76 1.93 -0.21
N GLY A 332 -23.46 0.88 0.56
CA GLY A 332 -24.09 -0.44 0.42
C GLY A 332 -23.85 -1.09 -0.95
N ARG A 333 -22.86 -0.58 -1.71
CA ARG A 333 -22.63 -1.02 -3.09
C ARG A 333 -21.75 -2.26 -3.18
N ALA A 334 -20.83 -2.44 -2.25
CA ALA A 334 -19.93 -3.59 -2.23
C ALA A 334 -19.97 -4.34 -0.91
N ARG A 335 -19.76 -5.65 -0.98
CA ARG A 335 -19.44 -6.51 0.17
C ARG A 335 -17.93 -6.56 0.36
N ILE A 336 -17.45 -6.24 1.54
CA ILE A 336 -16.03 -6.27 1.87
C ILE A 336 -15.69 -7.60 2.56
N LEU A 337 -14.71 -8.34 2.01
CA LEU A 337 -14.27 -9.62 2.55
C LEU A 337 -12.76 -9.64 2.75
N GLY A 338 -12.31 -10.37 3.75
CA GLY A 338 -10.89 -10.53 4.06
C GLY A 338 -10.54 -10.15 5.48
N GLU A 339 -9.55 -9.32 5.68
CA GLU A 339 -9.10 -8.85 6.99
C GLU A 339 -9.26 -7.34 7.12
N ARG A 340 -9.21 -6.82 8.36
CA ARG A 340 -9.27 -5.38 8.59
C ARG A 340 -8.09 -4.68 7.91
N THR A 341 -8.33 -3.56 7.26
CA THR A 341 -7.32 -2.78 6.57
C THR A 341 -6.38 -2.03 7.52
N ALA A 342 -5.34 -1.43 6.99
CA ALA A 342 -4.23 -0.85 7.74
C ALA A 342 -4.61 0.30 8.69
N GLY A 343 -5.70 1.00 8.46
CA GLY A 343 -6.03 2.22 9.21
C GLY A 343 -5.01 3.34 8.97
N ALA A 344 -4.55 3.46 7.74
CA ALA A 344 -3.62 4.48 7.28
C ALA A 344 -4.25 5.24 6.12
N ALA A 345 -5.21 6.12 6.42
CA ALA A 345 -6.13 6.69 5.43
C ALA A 345 -6.00 8.22 5.29
N LEU A 346 -4.93 8.83 5.79
CA LEU A 346 -4.76 10.27 5.71
C LEU A 346 -4.30 10.71 4.30
N PRO A 347 -4.98 11.68 3.68
CA PRO A 347 -4.48 12.33 2.48
C PRO A 347 -3.14 13.02 2.75
N SER A 348 -2.14 12.74 1.93
CA SER A 348 -0.77 13.21 2.13
C SER A 348 -0.15 13.76 0.85
N VAL A 349 0.89 14.55 1.02
CA VAL A 349 1.76 15.04 -0.04
C VAL A 349 3.19 14.59 0.21
N VAL A 350 4.01 14.60 -0.85
CA VAL A 350 5.44 14.32 -0.77
C VAL A 350 6.20 15.51 -1.31
N GLU A 351 7.12 16.04 -0.54
CA GLU A 351 7.98 17.17 -0.91
C GLU A 351 9.46 16.78 -0.83
N SER A 352 10.30 17.40 -1.68
CA SER A 352 11.76 17.26 -1.59
C SER A 352 12.32 18.20 -0.55
N LEU A 353 13.18 17.69 0.31
CA LEU A 353 13.91 18.48 1.28
C LEU A 353 15.21 19.07 0.66
N PRO A 354 15.75 20.18 1.18
CA PRO A 354 17.00 20.75 0.71
C PRO A 354 18.19 19.80 0.66
N ASN A 355 18.26 18.82 1.58
CA ASN A 355 19.30 17.79 1.60
C ASN A 355 19.06 16.63 0.61
N GLY A 356 18.01 16.72 -0.22
CA GLY A 356 17.64 15.71 -1.21
C GLY A 356 16.75 14.58 -0.68
N ASP A 357 16.50 14.49 0.63
CA ASP A 357 15.51 13.53 1.16
C ASP A 357 14.10 13.87 0.71
N LEU A 358 13.18 12.90 0.81
CA LEU A 358 11.76 13.10 0.60
C LEU A 358 11.04 13.13 1.94
N PHE A 359 10.14 14.08 2.09
CA PHE A 359 9.23 14.16 3.22
C PHE A 359 7.80 13.92 2.75
N GLN A 360 7.21 12.82 3.20
CA GLN A 360 5.77 12.58 3.11
C GLN A 360 5.12 13.06 4.39
N PHE A 361 4.04 13.84 4.27
CA PHE A 361 3.26 14.28 5.42
C PHE A 361 1.79 14.43 5.09
N ALA A 362 0.94 14.15 6.08
CA ALA A 362 -0.50 14.26 5.94
C ALA A 362 -0.92 15.75 6.01
N VAL A 363 -1.80 16.14 5.10
CA VAL A 363 -2.33 17.50 4.97
C VAL A 363 -3.82 17.60 5.27
N ALA A 364 -4.49 16.45 5.43
CA ALA A 364 -5.94 16.40 5.65
C ALA A 364 -6.31 15.18 6.50
N ASN A 365 -7.48 15.27 7.14
CA ASN A 365 -8.21 14.10 7.62
C ASN A 365 -9.18 13.62 6.54
N TYR A 366 -9.57 12.35 6.60
CA TYR A 366 -10.58 11.76 5.73
C TYR A 366 -11.68 11.10 6.57
N VAL A 367 -12.92 11.42 6.24
CA VAL A 367 -14.12 10.84 6.86
C VAL A 367 -14.96 10.20 5.75
N SER A 368 -15.33 8.94 5.91
CA SER A 368 -16.13 8.21 4.94
C SER A 368 -17.57 8.74 4.88
N GLU A 369 -18.37 8.29 3.92
CA GLU A 369 -19.73 8.79 3.71
C GLU A 369 -20.63 8.59 4.94
N SER A 370 -20.44 7.51 5.69
CA SER A 370 -21.20 7.24 6.93
C SER A 370 -20.66 7.97 8.17
N GLY A 371 -19.68 8.87 8.01
CA GLY A 371 -19.08 9.63 9.11
C GLY A 371 -17.97 8.89 9.86
N ARG A 372 -17.42 7.79 9.32
CA ARG A 372 -16.32 7.04 9.96
C ARG A 372 -14.96 7.65 9.64
N GLU A 373 -14.16 7.90 10.64
CA GLU A 373 -12.72 8.13 10.47
C GLU A 373 -12.02 6.78 10.22
N LEU A 374 -11.33 6.67 9.09
CA LEU A 374 -10.60 5.44 8.75
C LEU A 374 -9.19 5.42 9.33
N GLU A 375 -8.61 6.58 9.61
CA GLU A 375 -7.28 6.69 10.24
C GLU A 375 -7.28 6.08 11.64
N GLY A 376 -6.36 5.14 11.88
CA GLY A 376 -6.27 4.39 13.13
C GLY A 376 -7.37 3.33 13.35
N MET A 377 -8.37 3.27 12.45
CA MET A 377 -9.49 2.34 12.55
C MET A 377 -9.52 1.29 11.44
N GLY A 378 -9.19 1.69 10.23
CA GLY A 378 -9.30 0.85 9.05
C GLY A 378 -10.73 0.49 8.66
N VAL A 379 -10.88 -0.13 7.50
CA VAL A 379 -12.14 -0.71 7.03
C VAL A 379 -12.32 -2.09 7.66
N LYS A 380 -13.38 -2.26 8.43
CA LYS A 380 -13.76 -3.58 8.96
C LYS A 380 -14.50 -4.36 7.87
N PRO A 381 -14.02 -5.55 7.46
CA PRO A 381 -14.73 -6.34 6.47
C PRO A 381 -16.09 -6.81 7.00
N ASP A 382 -17.06 -6.91 6.10
CA ASP A 382 -18.38 -7.48 6.40
C ASP A 382 -18.31 -8.98 6.67
N GLN A 383 -17.28 -9.64 6.15
CA GLN A 383 -16.97 -11.04 6.40
C GLN A 383 -15.47 -11.22 6.55
N VAL A 384 -15.06 -11.56 7.76
CA VAL A 384 -13.64 -11.89 8.04
C VAL A 384 -13.31 -13.26 7.46
N VAL A 385 -12.32 -13.30 6.57
CA VAL A 385 -11.81 -14.54 5.96
C VAL A 385 -10.30 -14.45 5.85
N ARG A 386 -9.59 -15.32 6.57
CA ARG A 386 -8.14 -15.39 6.56
C ARG A 386 -7.63 -16.54 5.71
N HIS A 387 -6.43 -16.38 5.18
CA HIS A 387 -5.67 -17.52 4.67
C HIS A 387 -5.34 -18.50 5.79
N THR A 388 -5.25 -19.77 5.45
CA THR A 388 -4.63 -20.78 6.29
C THR A 388 -3.55 -21.50 5.49
N LEU A 389 -2.50 -21.94 6.16
CA LEU A 389 -1.41 -22.64 5.50
C LEU A 389 -1.91 -23.91 4.79
N ALA A 390 -2.81 -24.65 5.43
CA ALA A 390 -3.42 -25.84 4.84
C ALA A 390 -4.19 -25.54 3.55
N ALA A 391 -4.98 -24.45 3.51
CA ALA A 391 -5.71 -24.07 2.31
C ALA A 391 -4.77 -23.62 1.18
N LEU A 392 -3.78 -22.77 1.49
CA LEU A 392 -2.79 -22.33 0.50
C LEU A 392 -2.01 -23.49 -0.10
N ARG A 393 -1.57 -24.43 0.72
CA ARG A 393 -0.88 -25.66 0.26
C ARG A 393 -1.75 -26.56 -0.61
N ALA A 394 -3.06 -26.50 -0.43
CA ALA A 394 -4.05 -27.13 -1.31
C ALA A 394 -4.39 -26.30 -2.56
N GLY A 395 -3.68 -25.20 -2.82
CA GLY A 395 -3.91 -24.30 -3.94
C GLY A 395 -5.18 -23.45 -3.82
N ARG A 396 -5.71 -23.27 -2.60
CA ARG A 396 -6.99 -22.60 -2.34
C ARG A 396 -6.79 -21.18 -1.79
N ASP A 397 -7.45 -20.22 -2.40
CA ASP A 397 -7.55 -18.84 -1.94
C ASP A 397 -8.88 -18.63 -1.19
N ARG A 398 -8.88 -18.83 0.13
CA ARG A 398 -10.09 -18.77 0.95
C ARG A 398 -10.87 -17.44 0.84
N PRO A 399 -10.23 -16.25 0.90
CA PRO A 399 -10.94 -15.00 0.68
C PRO A 399 -11.59 -14.91 -0.70
N LEU A 400 -10.90 -15.33 -1.75
CA LEU A 400 -11.46 -15.34 -3.11
C LEU A 400 -12.61 -16.36 -3.24
N GLU A 401 -12.47 -17.56 -2.68
CA GLU A 401 -13.54 -18.56 -2.65
C GLU A 401 -14.80 -18.07 -1.91
N ALA A 402 -14.62 -17.35 -0.79
CA ALA A 402 -15.73 -16.76 -0.05
C ALA A 402 -16.43 -15.66 -0.86
N ALA A 403 -15.67 -14.80 -1.57
CA ALA A 403 -16.24 -13.78 -2.45
C ALA A 403 -17.03 -14.39 -3.62
N ILE A 404 -16.49 -15.43 -4.27
CA ILE A 404 -17.19 -16.18 -5.33
C ILE A 404 -18.50 -16.75 -4.80
N SER A 405 -18.47 -17.40 -3.64
CA SER A 405 -19.66 -18.00 -3.00
C SER A 405 -20.70 -16.94 -2.66
N TRP A 406 -20.27 -15.79 -2.13
CA TRP A 406 -21.17 -14.68 -1.83
C TRP A 406 -21.83 -14.10 -3.10
N VAL A 407 -21.06 -13.94 -4.19
CA VAL A 407 -21.57 -13.44 -5.48
C VAL A 407 -22.67 -14.38 -6.00
N TYR A 408 -22.45 -15.67 -6.01
CA TYR A 408 -23.46 -16.63 -6.47
C TYR A 408 -24.73 -16.58 -5.62
N ALA A 409 -24.59 -16.52 -4.29
CA ALA A 409 -25.73 -16.41 -3.39
C ALA A 409 -26.51 -15.10 -3.56
N SER A 410 -25.84 -14.00 -3.89
CA SER A 410 -26.44 -12.68 -4.11
C SER A 410 -27.15 -12.59 -5.46
N ALA A 411 -26.57 -13.16 -6.52
CA ALA A 411 -27.19 -13.19 -7.84
C ALA A 411 -28.50 -13.97 -7.87
N VAL A 412 -28.62 -15.06 -7.07
CA VAL A 412 -29.88 -15.82 -6.94
C VAL A 412 -30.96 -14.97 -6.26
N ARG A 413 -30.61 -14.22 -5.21
CA ARG A 413 -31.58 -13.34 -4.51
C ARG A 413 -32.08 -12.19 -5.40
N SER A 414 -31.27 -11.69 -6.31
CA SER A 414 -31.65 -10.62 -7.24
C SER A 414 -32.53 -11.10 -8.39
N ALA A 415 -32.42 -12.36 -8.79
CA ALA A 415 -33.20 -12.96 -9.85
C ALA A 415 -34.62 -13.41 -9.37
N GLY A 416 -34.85 -13.53 -8.06
CA GLY A 416 -36.11 -13.90 -7.43
C GLY A 416 -36.96 -12.72 -6.95
N ARG A 417 -36.56 -11.48 -7.23
CA ARG A 417 -37.30 -10.24 -7.02
C ARG A 417 -37.73 -9.62 -8.35
#